data_eab94bfe5cc2a6984aca54c3d49e9696
#
_entry.id   eab94bfe5cc2a6984aca54c3d49e9696
#
_cell.length_a   1.000
_cell.length_b   1.000
_cell.length_c   1.000
_cell.angle_alpha   90.00
_cell.angle_beta   90.00
_cell.angle_gamma   90.00
#
_symmetry.space_group_name_H-M   'P 1'
#
loop_
_entity.id
_entity.type
_entity.pdbx_description
1 polymer ?
#
loop_
_entity_poly.entity_id
_entity_poly.type
_entity_poly.pdbx_seq_one_letter_code
_entity_poly.pdbx_strand_id
1 'polypeptide(L)'
;MEDLQRLYPIGIQTFSKIREGNYLYIDKTEYVYRMTHSASSYMFLSRPRRFGKSLLTSTLHSYFSGRKELFHGLAMEKLEKEWTEYPVLHFDMSTAKHADSDLLLQELNLKLYGYEQIYGRLEEEVNPNQRLMGLIKRAYEQTGKKVVVLIDEYDAPLLDVVHERENLDVLRNIMRNFYSPLKACDPYLKYVFLTGITKFSQLSIFSELNNIENISMDESYAAICGISEAEIRSQMKEDVERLAVKLEITPGEVLLKLKENYDGYHFTYPSPDLYNPFSLLNAFADGKFGSYWFGSGTPTYLIKMLGKFGVNPSDIGPKQAKASIFDAPTETMTNITPLLYQSGYITIKDYNKILDLYTLDIPNKEVRLGLMESLLPNYVGNETPEATTMVAYLFYDIQNGDMDSALRRLQAFLSTVPYCDNTKYEGHYQQLFYVIFSLLSYYVDIEVRTPRGRVDVVLRTKTTLYVMELKLDKTAGEAMEQINLKNYPERFSLCGLPVVKVAINFDSERGTVGDWEIEKG
;
A
#
# COMPACT_ATOMS: atom_id res chain seq x y z
N MET A 1 -29.09 27.97 -0.85
CA MET A 1 -27.90 27.87 0.00
C MET A 1 -26.87 27.17 -0.87
N GLU A 2 -25.80 27.85 -1.26
CA GLU A 2 -24.68 27.21 -1.93
C GLU A 2 -24.22 26.09 -1.02
N ASP A 3 -24.19 24.87 -1.53
CA ASP A 3 -23.65 23.70 -0.85
C ASP A 3 -22.16 24.00 -0.60
N LEU A 4 -21.81 24.39 0.61
CA LEU A 4 -20.41 24.56 1.02
C LEU A 4 -19.75 23.18 0.86
N GLN A 5 -19.06 23.02 -0.25
CA GLN A 5 -18.36 21.78 -0.60
C GLN A 5 -17.43 21.42 0.55
N ARG A 6 -17.64 20.25 1.15
CA ARG A 6 -16.78 19.76 2.24
C ARG A 6 -15.33 19.69 1.77
N LEU A 7 -14.43 20.26 2.53
CA LEU A 7 -13.02 20.30 2.18
C LEU A 7 -12.34 18.97 2.58
N TYR A 8 -11.74 18.29 1.61
CA TYR A 8 -10.96 17.08 1.87
C TYR A 8 -9.48 17.42 2.03
N PRO A 9 -8.77 16.87 3.04
CA PRO A 9 -7.37 17.21 3.32
C PRO A 9 -6.41 16.44 2.41
N ILE A 10 -6.61 16.50 1.10
CA ILE A 10 -5.77 15.82 0.12
C ILE A 10 -4.36 16.43 0.14
N GLY A 11 -3.35 15.61 0.49
CA GLY A 11 -1.96 16.07 0.62
C GLY A 11 -1.67 16.91 1.85
N ILE A 12 -2.62 17.14 2.75
CA ILE A 12 -2.40 17.85 4.01
C ILE A 12 -2.09 16.83 5.11
N GLN A 13 -0.91 16.96 5.72
CA GLN A 13 -0.43 16.06 6.78
C GLN A 13 -0.40 16.76 8.16
N THR A 14 -0.63 18.05 8.20
CA THR A 14 -0.54 18.86 9.42
C THR A 14 -1.90 18.94 10.10
N PHE A 15 -2.02 18.37 11.30
CA PHE A 15 -3.26 18.32 12.07
C PHE A 15 -3.84 19.70 12.35
N SER A 16 -3.02 20.66 12.81
CA SER A 16 -3.47 22.04 13.05
C SER A 16 -4.08 22.68 11.80
N LYS A 17 -3.42 22.53 10.64
CA LYS A 17 -3.94 23.05 9.37
C LYS A 17 -5.30 22.44 9.00
N ILE A 18 -5.48 21.15 9.26
CA ILE A 18 -6.78 20.46 9.01
C ILE A 18 -7.86 21.05 9.93
N ARG A 19 -7.56 21.20 11.22
CA ARG A 19 -8.53 21.67 12.21
C ARG A 19 -8.86 23.14 12.04
N GLU A 20 -7.86 23.98 11.87
CA GLU A 20 -8.01 25.43 11.67
C GLU A 20 -8.69 25.75 10.32
N GLY A 21 -8.40 24.95 9.29
CA GLY A 21 -8.98 25.11 7.95
C GLY A 21 -10.37 24.43 7.77
N ASN A 22 -10.94 23.86 8.82
CA ASN A 22 -12.22 23.13 8.78
C ASN A 22 -12.32 22.04 7.70
N TYR A 23 -11.20 21.32 7.46
CA TYR A 23 -11.20 20.16 6.61
C TYR A 23 -11.82 18.94 7.30
N LEU A 24 -12.26 17.97 6.52
CA LEU A 24 -12.68 16.68 7.05
C LEU A 24 -11.54 16.05 7.87
N TYR A 25 -11.82 15.70 9.10
CA TYR A 25 -10.94 14.90 9.94
C TYR A 25 -11.69 13.66 10.45
N ILE A 26 -11.22 12.48 10.09
CA ILE A 26 -11.73 11.23 10.66
C ILE A 26 -11.07 11.04 12.02
N ASP A 27 -11.88 11.08 13.06
CA ASP A 27 -11.37 11.12 14.45
C ASP A 27 -10.69 9.82 14.86
N LYS A 28 -9.38 9.89 15.03
CA LYS A 28 -8.50 8.81 15.54
C LYS A 28 -7.91 9.15 16.92
N THR A 29 -8.38 10.22 17.55
CA THR A 29 -7.74 10.74 18.76
C THR A 29 -7.92 9.85 19.99
N GLU A 30 -8.88 8.92 19.97
CA GLU A 30 -8.97 7.86 21.00
C GLU A 30 -7.72 6.95 20.99
N TYR A 31 -7.20 6.61 19.80
CA TYR A 31 -5.95 5.84 19.69
C TYR A 31 -4.76 6.66 20.20
N VAL A 32 -4.71 7.96 19.91
CA VAL A 32 -3.68 8.86 20.43
C VAL A 32 -3.70 8.87 21.96
N TYR A 33 -4.88 8.96 22.57
CA TYR A 33 -5.03 8.87 24.00
C TYR A 33 -4.49 7.54 24.58
N ARG A 34 -4.87 6.41 23.97
CA ARG A 34 -4.37 5.08 24.38
C ARG A 34 -2.85 4.97 24.27
N MET A 35 -2.25 5.46 23.16
CA MET A 35 -0.80 5.47 22.98
C MET A 35 -0.08 6.25 24.08
N THR A 36 -0.57 7.46 24.37
CA THR A 36 0.10 8.40 25.29
C THR A 36 -0.12 8.06 26.76
N HIS A 37 -1.09 7.18 27.07
CA HIS A 37 -1.43 6.69 28.41
C HIS A 37 -1.13 5.19 28.61
N SER A 38 -0.44 4.55 27.65
CA SER A 38 0.03 3.18 27.82
C SER A 38 1.22 3.10 28.77
N ALA A 39 1.60 1.89 29.17
CA ALA A 39 2.77 1.65 29.99
C ALA A 39 4.09 1.92 29.25
N SER A 40 4.08 1.82 27.93
CA SER A 40 5.25 2.06 27.08
C SER A 40 5.37 3.54 26.71
N SER A 41 6.56 4.08 26.92
CA SER A 41 6.91 5.43 26.47
C SER A 41 7.60 5.47 25.11
N TYR A 42 7.89 4.31 24.52
CA TYR A 42 8.57 4.17 23.23
C TYR A 42 7.70 3.33 22.32
N MET A 43 7.24 3.89 21.22
CA MET A 43 6.37 3.19 20.28
C MET A 43 6.85 3.27 18.85
N PHE A 44 6.61 2.19 18.12
CA PHE A 44 6.88 2.08 16.70
C PHE A 44 5.63 1.65 15.93
N LEU A 45 5.34 2.34 14.82
CA LEU A 45 4.26 2.01 13.91
C LEU A 45 4.74 1.99 12.46
N SER A 46 4.62 0.86 11.78
CA SER A 46 4.75 0.81 10.32
C SER A 46 3.38 0.72 9.65
N ARG A 47 3.21 1.48 8.56
CA ARG A 47 2.04 1.42 7.67
C ARG A 47 2.47 1.78 6.25
N PRO A 48 1.77 1.33 5.23
CA PRO A 48 2.06 1.72 3.85
C PRO A 48 2.01 3.24 3.65
N ARG A 49 2.51 3.69 2.52
CA ARG A 49 2.40 5.11 2.12
C ARG A 49 0.93 5.54 2.05
N ARG A 50 0.66 6.82 2.36
CA ARG A 50 -0.68 7.45 2.26
C ARG A 50 -1.73 6.90 3.23
N PHE A 51 -1.33 6.19 4.29
CA PHE A 51 -2.24 5.70 5.34
C PHE A 51 -2.47 6.66 6.51
N GLY A 52 -1.84 7.84 6.52
CA GLY A 52 -2.04 8.85 7.55
C GLY A 52 -1.03 8.84 8.71
N LYS A 53 0.14 8.19 8.54
CA LYS A 53 1.22 8.18 9.54
C LYS A 53 1.68 9.59 9.95
N SER A 54 1.99 10.42 8.97
CA SER A 54 2.46 11.80 9.21
C SER A 54 1.38 12.66 9.87
N LEU A 55 0.10 12.42 9.55
CA LEU A 55 -1.01 13.06 10.24
C LEU A 55 -1.09 12.61 11.71
N LEU A 56 -0.91 11.32 12.00
CA LEU A 56 -0.83 10.81 13.36
C LEU A 56 0.33 11.45 14.13
N THR A 57 1.52 11.52 13.52
CA THR A 57 2.69 12.18 14.11
C THR A 57 2.42 13.65 14.40
N SER A 58 1.77 14.37 13.47
CA SER A 58 1.35 15.77 13.64
C SER A 58 0.27 15.94 14.72
N THR A 59 -0.63 14.95 14.87
CA THR A 59 -1.63 14.95 15.95
C THR A 59 -0.96 14.77 17.31
N LEU A 60 0.00 13.85 17.43
CA LEU A 60 0.83 13.66 18.63
C LEU A 60 1.61 14.95 18.96
N HIS A 61 2.21 15.60 17.95
CA HIS A 61 2.89 16.88 18.12
C HIS A 61 1.95 17.93 18.73
N SER A 62 0.77 18.10 18.17
CA SER A 62 -0.21 19.08 18.66
C SER A 62 -0.70 18.76 20.08
N TYR A 63 -0.88 17.48 20.40
CA TYR A 63 -1.25 17.01 21.73
C TYR A 63 -0.17 17.35 22.76
N PHE A 64 1.07 16.95 22.52
CA PHE A 64 2.18 17.19 23.44
C PHE A 64 2.61 18.67 23.52
N SER A 65 2.26 19.47 22.52
CA SER A 65 2.42 20.93 22.56
C SER A 65 1.28 21.64 23.31
N GLY A 66 0.37 20.89 23.96
CA GLY A 66 -0.72 21.45 24.77
C GLY A 66 -1.82 22.18 23.98
N ARG A 67 -1.91 22.00 22.64
CA ARG A 67 -2.85 22.68 21.74
C ARG A 67 -4.29 22.14 21.88
N LYS A 68 -4.86 22.24 23.09
CA LYS A 68 -6.21 21.73 23.41
C LYS A 68 -7.29 22.18 22.44
N GLU A 69 -7.22 23.40 21.97
CA GLU A 69 -8.22 24.01 21.07
C GLU A 69 -8.39 23.23 19.74
N LEU A 70 -7.34 22.57 19.29
CA LEU A 70 -7.40 21.76 18.06
C LEU A 70 -8.20 20.47 18.22
N PHE A 71 -8.39 20.02 19.44
CA PHE A 71 -9.10 18.76 19.76
C PHE A 71 -10.57 18.98 20.08
N HIS A 72 -11.08 20.22 19.98
CA HIS A 72 -12.48 20.51 20.25
C HIS A 72 -13.42 19.66 19.38
N GLY A 73 -14.38 18.99 20.04
CA GLY A 73 -15.33 18.09 19.40
C GLY A 73 -14.80 16.69 19.07
N LEU A 74 -13.52 16.37 19.37
CA LEU A 74 -12.93 15.06 19.16
C LEU A 74 -12.96 14.20 20.45
N ALA A 75 -12.74 12.88 20.30
CA ALA A 75 -12.74 11.95 21.41
C ALA A 75 -11.73 12.32 22.51
N MET A 76 -10.55 12.81 22.13
CA MET A 76 -9.49 13.23 23.04
C MET A 76 -9.94 14.32 24.02
N GLU A 77 -10.80 15.26 23.60
CA GLU A 77 -11.28 16.33 24.47
C GLU A 77 -12.02 15.80 25.70
N LYS A 78 -12.72 14.68 25.55
CA LYS A 78 -13.48 14.02 26.63
C LYS A 78 -12.61 13.15 27.52
N LEU A 79 -11.58 12.56 26.94
CA LEU A 79 -10.69 11.59 27.61
C LEU A 79 -9.59 12.30 28.40
N GLU A 80 -8.95 13.33 27.80
CA GLU A 80 -7.82 14.02 28.40
C GLU A 80 -8.27 15.09 29.39
N LYS A 81 -7.66 15.07 30.57
CA LYS A 81 -7.94 16.03 31.65
C LYS A 81 -6.81 17.02 31.87
N GLU A 82 -5.58 16.59 31.57
CA GLU A 82 -4.36 17.37 31.85
C GLU A 82 -3.62 17.70 30.53
N TRP A 83 -3.92 18.84 29.95
CA TRP A 83 -3.29 19.33 28.74
C TRP A 83 -1.91 19.94 29.03
N THR A 84 -0.96 19.06 29.36
CA THR A 84 0.41 19.49 29.69
C THR A 84 1.20 19.75 28.42
N GLU A 85 1.80 20.94 28.33
CA GLU A 85 2.74 21.28 27.27
C GLU A 85 4.12 20.69 27.58
N TYR A 86 4.70 19.97 26.60
CA TYR A 86 6.05 19.40 26.64
C TYR A 86 6.92 19.99 25.51
N PRO A 87 8.25 20.06 25.67
CA PRO A 87 9.15 20.32 24.54
C PRO A 87 9.07 19.14 23.56
N VAL A 88 8.74 19.41 22.29
CA VAL A 88 8.58 18.40 21.24
C VAL A 88 9.67 18.58 20.18
N LEU A 89 10.48 17.55 19.98
CA LEU A 89 11.43 17.44 18.87
C LEU A 89 10.83 16.54 17.80
N HIS A 90 10.43 17.12 16.68
CA HIS A 90 9.80 16.39 15.57
C HIS A 90 10.73 16.38 14.36
N PHE A 91 11.15 15.21 13.93
CA PHE A 91 12.03 14.98 12.80
C PHE A 91 11.29 14.25 11.68
N ASP A 92 11.04 14.93 10.57
CA ASP A 92 10.57 14.33 9.32
C ASP A 92 11.78 13.95 8.47
N MET A 93 11.98 12.63 8.25
CA MET A 93 13.13 12.09 7.51
C MET A 93 12.85 11.95 6.01
N SER A 94 11.67 12.35 5.53
CA SER A 94 11.26 12.21 4.12
C SER A 94 12.14 12.99 3.14
N THR A 95 12.83 14.03 3.60
CA THR A 95 13.74 14.86 2.78
C THR A 95 15.14 14.27 2.62
N ALA A 96 15.51 13.28 3.42
CA ALA A 96 16.83 12.63 3.39
C ALA A 96 16.90 11.45 2.41
N LYS A 97 16.25 11.57 1.24
CA LYS A 97 16.23 10.55 0.18
C LYS A 97 17.44 10.69 -0.75
N HIS A 98 17.83 9.56 -1.37
CA HIS A 98 18.93 9.49 -2.35
C HIS A 98 20.27 10.01 -1.81
N ALA A 99 20.45 9.98 -0.50
CA ALA A 99 21.64 10.50 0.13
C ALA A 99 22.81 9.52 0.00
N ASP A 100 23.99 10.05 -0.24
CA ASP A 100 25.24 9.44 0.21
C ASP A 100 25.47 9.80 1.70
N SER A 101 26.57 9.31 2.28
CA SER A 101 26.92 9.55 3.69
C SER A 101 26.99 11.03 4.06
N ASP A 102 27.54 11.85 3.17
CA ASP A 102 27.79 13.26 3.46
C ASP A 102 26.49 14.08 3.41
N LEU A 103 25.66 13.80 2.40
CA LEU A 103 24.33 14.41 2.28
C LEU A 103 23.43 14.04 3.46
N LEU A 104 23.44 12.75 3.88
CA LEU A 104 22.66 12.34 5.04
C LEU A 104 23.10 13.05 6.32
N LEU A 105 24.41 13.16 6.56
CA LEU A 105 24.94 13.89 7.71
C LEU A 105 24.58 15.38 7.66
N GLN A 106 24.62 16.01 6.50
CA GLN A 106 24.19 17.41 6.32
C GLN A 106 22.70 17.58 6.64
N GLU A 107 21.84 16.70 6.14
CA GLU A 107 20.40 16.72 6.43
C GLU A 107 20.11 16.56 7.93
N LEU A 108 20.76 15.59 8.59
CA LEU A 108 20.61 15.41 10.03
C LEU A 108 21.05 16.67 10.81
N ASN A 109 22.16 17.27 10.42
CA ASN A 109 22.65 18.50 11.02
C ASN A 109 21.70 19.67 10.81
N LEU A 110 21.10 19.79 9.63
CA LEU A 110 20.12 20.85 9.33
C LEU A 110 18.84 20.69 10.17
N LYS A 111 18.35 19.47 10.35
CA LYS A 111 17.17 19.19 11.19
C LYS A 111 17.41 19.53 12.66
N LEU A 112 18.59 19.27 13.18
CA LEU A 112 18.96 19.64 14.55
C LEU A 112 19.10 21.16 14.72
N TYR A 113 19.64 21.85 13.71
CA TYR A 113 19.92 23.28 13.75
C TYR A 113 18.69 24.11 14.13
N GLY A 114 17.51 23.81 13.62
CA GLY A 114 16.28 24.52 13.95
C GLY A 114 15.97 24.52 15.45
N TYR A 115 16.15 23.39 16.12
CA TYR A 115 15.94 23.27 17.57
C TYR A 115 17.10 23.85 18.39
N GLU A 116 18.33 23.83 17.85
CA GLU A 116 19.48 24.43 18.48
C GLU A 116 19.37 25.97 18.57
N GLN A 117 18.63 26.61 17.67
CA GLN A 117 18.29 28.02 17.78
C GLN A 117 17.41 28.31 19.01
N ILE A 118 16.66 27.33 19.48
CA ILE A 118 15.76 27.47 20.64
C ILE A 118 16.48 27.07 21.93
N TYR A 119 17.16 25.92 21.94
CA TYR A 119 17.73 25.34 23.16
C TYR A 119 19.25 25.45 23.26
N GLY A 120 19.90 26.01 22.24
CA GLY A 120 21.36 26.17 22.20
C GLY A 120 22.11 24.94 21.73
N ARG A 121 23.43 25.08 21.57
CA ARG A 121 24.40 24.05 21.21
C ARG A 121 25.73 24.30 21.89
N LEU A 122 26.44 23.23 22.28
CA LEU A 122 27.84 23.31 22.73
C LEU A 122 28.78 23.10 21.54
N GLU A 123 29.95 23.76 21.55
CA GLU A 123 30.94 23.63 20.45
C GLU A 123 31.50 22.21 20.32
N GLU A 124 31.59 21.48 21.43
CA GLU A 124 32.07 20.08 21.50
C GLU A 124 31.11 19.09 20.89
N GLU A 125 29.85 19.44 20.66
CA GLU A 125 28.84 18.58 20.03
C GLU A 125 29.00 18.60 18.51
N VAL A 126 29.97 17.85 18.00
CA VAL A 126 30.31 17.84 16.57
C VAL A 126 29.38 16.93 15.76
N ASN A 127 29.14 15.71 16.23
CA ASN A 127 28.38 14.71 15.50
C ASN A 127 26.87 14.80 15.78
N PRO A 128 25.99 14.42 14.81
CA PRO A 128 24.54 14.48 14.97
C PRO A 128 24.01 13.79 16.23
N ASN A 129 24.59 12.66 16.64
CA ASN A 129 24.17 11.95 17.86
C ASN A 129 24.52 12.73 19.13
N GLN A 130 25.69 13.36 19.20
CA GLN A 130 26.09 14.21 20.34
C GLN A 130 25.17 15.44 20.43
N ARG A 131 24.89 16.07 19.30
CA ARG A 131 24.00 17.22 19.18
C ARG A 131 22.57 16.87 19.63
N LEU A 132 22.02 15.72 19.18
CA LEU A 132 20.69 15.25 19.62
C LEU A 132 20.66 15.00 21.13
N MET A 133 21.69 14.35 21.68
CA MET A 133 21.81 14.13 23.12
C MET A 133 21.82 15.42 23.91
N GLY A 134 22.69 16.37 23.52
CA GLY A 134 22.77 17.68 24.17
C GLY A 134 21.48 18.46 24.07
N LEU A 135 20.84 18.42 22.90
CA LEU A 135 19.56 19.07 22.65
C LEU A 135 18.46 18.56 23.59
N ILE A 136 18.32 17.23 23.75
CA ILE A 136 17.34 16.63 24.67
C ILE A 136 17.60 17.10 26.12
N LYS A 137 18.86 17.06 26.58
CA LYS A 137 19.22 17.49 27.95
C LYS A 137 18.91 18.97 28.20
N ARG A 138 19.33 19.84 27.27
CA ARG A 138 19.09 21.30 27.42
C ARG A 138 17.60 21.64 27.33
N ALA A 139 16.84 21.00 26.46
CA ALA A 139 15.39 21.19 26.41
C ALA A 139 14.73 20.82 27.75
N TYR A 140 15.15 19.70 28.37
CA TYR A 140 14.70 19.32 29.71
C TYR A 140 15.13 20.32 30.78
N GLU A 141 16.39 20.72 30.82
CA GLU A 141 16.93 21.66 31.81
C GLU A 141 16.27 23.04 31.75
N GLN A 142 16.03 23.56 30.53
CA GLN A 142 15.41 24.87 30.33
C GLN A 142 13.93 24.91 30.64
N THR A 143 13.21 23.79 30.36
CA THR A 143 11.75 23.77 30.54
C THR A 143 11.31 23.13 31.87
N GLY A 144 12.18 22.36 32.51
CA GLY A 144 11.83 21.52 33.66
C GLY A 144 10.89 20.37 33.33
N LYS A 145 10.63 20.09 32.04
CA LYS A 145 9.71 19.07 31.54
C LYS A 145 10.43 18.08 30.66
N LYS A 146 10.03 16.82 30.78
CA LYS A 146 10.55 15.74 29.92
C LYS A 146 10.25 16.03 28.45
N VAL A 147 11.15 15.62 27.59
CA VAL A 147 11.12 15.88 26.14
C VAL A 147 10.35 14.80 25.40
N VAL A 148 9.59 15.17 24.39
CA VAL A 148 8.94 14.27 23.44
C VAL A 148 9.75 14.25 22.14
N VAL A 149 10.04 13.05 21.61
CA VAL A 149 10.72 12.90 20.33
C VAL A 149 9.82 12.15 19.36
N LEU A 150 9.50 12.79 18.25
CA LEU A 150 8.67 12.23 17.18
C LEU A 150 9.50 12.11 15.90
N ILE A 151 9.57 10.93 15.30
CA ILE A 151 10.35 10.66 14.10
C ILE A 151 9.41 10.07 13.04
N ASP A 152 9.18 10.86 12.00
CA ASP A 152 8.35 10.44 10.85
C ASP A 152 9.24 9.98 9.70
N GLU A 153 8.77 8.94 8.97
CA GLU A 153 9.49 8.31 7.86
C GLU A 153 10.96 7.93 8.19
N TYR A 154 11.17 7.33 9.38
CA TYR A 154 12.50 7.00 9.91
C TYR A 154 13.38 6.19 8.96
N ASP A 155 12.76 5.42 8.08
CA ASP A 155 13.38 4.52 7.10
C ASP A 155 13.60 5.15 5.72
N ALA A 156 13.10 6.36 5.48
CA ALA A 156 13.21 7.02 4.16
C ALA A 156 14.65 7.13 3.64
N PRO A 157 15.68 7.43 4.46
CA PRO A 157 17.06 7.49 3.98
C PRO A 157 17.61 6.15 3.48
N LEU A 158 17.00 5.04 3.88
CA LEU A 158 17.48 3.68 3.60
C LEU A 158 16.70 3.01 2.47
N LEU A 159 15.43 3.42 2.23
CA LEU A 159 14.54 2.76 1.27
C LEU A 159 15.06 2.79 -0.16
N ASP A 160 15.63 3.89 -0.59
CA ASP A 160 16.08 4.05 -1.98
C ASP A 160 17.36 3.25 -2.27
N VAL A 161 18.14 2.93 -1.24
CA VAL A 161 19.41 2.20 -1.35
C VAL A 161 19.34 0.73 -0.91
N VAL A 162 18.15 0.20 -0.63
CA VAL A 162 17.94 -1.21 -0.21
C VAL A 162 18.58 -2.21 -1.19
N HIS A 163 18.72 -1.85 -2.46
CA HIS A 163 19.33 -2.68 -3.49
C HIS A 163 20.87 -2.55 -3.58
N GLU A 164 21.48 -1.58 -2.86
CA GLU A 164 22.91 -1.21 -2.86
C GLU A 164 23.53 -1.57 -1.51
N ARG A 165 24.00 -2.82 -1.34
CA ARG A 165 24.44 -3.32 -0.01
C ARG A 165 25.48 -2.45 0.68
N GLU A 166 26.51 -2.01 -0.02
CA GLU A 166 27.61 -1.23 0.58
C GLU A 166 27.13 0.14 1.07
N ASN A 167 26.34 0.84 0.27
CA ASN A 167 25.77 2.13 0.63
C ASN A 167 24.75 1.97 1.76
N LEU A 168 23.88 0.96 1.69
CA LEU A 168 22.90 0.66 2.73
C LEU A 168 23.57 0.46 4.11
N ASP A 169 24.67 -0.27 4.19
CA ASP A 169 25.35 -0.53 5.46
C ASP A 169 25.94 0.75 6.06
N VAL A 170 26.48 1.64 5.24
CA VAL A 170 27.02 2.94 5.69
C VAL A 170 25.90 3.82 6.22
N LEU A 171 24.84 4.04 5.43
CA LEU A 171 23.72 4.89 5.83
C LEU A 171 22.99 4.34 7.06
N ARG A 172 22.85 3.02 7.15
CA ARG A 172 22.28 2.35 8.32
C ARG A 172 23.07 2.63 9.59
N ASN A 173 24.39 2.59 9.53
CA ASN A 173 25.25 2.90 10.68
C ASN A 173 25.12 4.36 11.10
N ILE A 174 25.02 5.29 10.15
CA ILE A 174 24.77 6.72 10.46
C ILE A 174 23.42 6.88 11.19
N MET A 175 22.35 6.27 10.67
CA MET A 175 21.02 6.35 11.29
C MET A 175 20.97 5.67 12.66
N ARG A 176 21.62 4.52 12.82
CA ARG A 176 21.78 3.84 14.10
C ARG A 176 22.45 4.76 15.15
N ASN A 177 23.56 5.37 14.77
CA ASN A 177 24.26 6.30 15.65
C ASN A 177 23.37 7.51 15.99
N PHE A 178 22.62 8.06 15.02
CA PHE A 178 21.73 9.17 15.23
C PHE A 178 20.61 8.86 16.24
N TYR A 179 20.06 7.63 16.24
CA TYR A 179 19.00 7.24 17.17
C TYR A 179 19.50 6.71 18.52
N SER A 180 20.78 6.37 18.65
CA SER A 180 21.34 5.81 19.89
C SER A 180 21.16 6.69 21.15
N PRO A 181 21.15 8.04 21.07
CA PRO A 181 20.88 8.91 22.23
C PRO A 181 19.51 8.71 22.87
N LEU A 182 18.50 8.23 22.13
CA LEU A 182 17.16 8.02 22.65
C LEU A 182 17.16 7.05 23.86
N LYS A 183 18.01 6.03 23.84
CA LYS A 183 18.20 5.13 24.98
C LYS A 183 18.94 5.79 26.14
N ALA A 184 20.02 6.48 25.82
CA ALA A 184 20.86 7.13 26.83
C ALA A 184 20.16 8.30 27.53
N CYS A 185 19.17 8.91 26.86
CA CYS A 185 18.39 10.04 27.36
C CYS A 185 17.05 9.62 28.01
N ASP A 186 16.80 8.33 28.26
CA ASP A 186 15.57 7.84 28.86
C ASP A 186 15.08 8.66 30.09
N PRO A 187 15.95 9.04 31.05
CA PRO A 187 15.50 9.84 32.20
C PRO A 187 14.89 11.20 31.81
N TYR A 188 15.25 11.75 30.65
CA TYR A 188 14.82 13.05 30.15
C TYR A 188 13.65 12.98 29.18
N LEU A 189 13.26 11.75 28.74
CA LEU A 189 12.23 11.54 27.73
C LEU A 189 10.87 11.25 28.35
N LYS A 190 9.83 11.91 27.82
CA LYS A 190 8.41 11.65 28.14
C LYS A 190 7.84 10.59 27.22
N TYR A 191 8.13 10.73 25.92
CA TYR A 191 7.56 9.86 24.91
C TYR A 191 8.45 9.85 23.66
N VAL A 192 8.57 8.71 23.00
CA VAL A 192 9.29 8.54 21.75
C VAL A 192 8.38 7.78 20.77
N PHE A 193 8.15 8.36 19.61
CA PHE A 193 7.37 7.71 18.56
C PHE A 193 8.15 7.69 17.25
N LEU A 194 8.29 6.50 16.67
CA LEU A 194 8.88 6.32 15.36
C LEU A 194 7.85 5.74 14.40
N THR A 195 7.80 6.27 13.18
CA THR A 195 6.97 5.70 12.14
C THR A 195 7.66 5.67 10.79
N GLY A 196 7.30 4.67 9.96
CA GLY A 196 7.85 4.44 8.64
C GLY A 196 7.01 3.48 7.82
N ILE A 197 7.55 3.06 6.68
CA ILE A 197 6.92 2.10 5.79
C ILE A 197 7.37 0.69 6.15
N THR A 198 8.70 0.48 6.23
CA THR A 198 9.32 -0.82 6.43
C THR A 198 9.83 -0.99 7.84
N LYS A 199 10.06 -2.24 8.23
CA LYS A 199 10.83 -2.58 9.41
C LYS A 199 12.27 -2.78 8.99
N PHE A 200 13.09 -1.75 9.14
CA PHE A 200 14.52 -1.92 9.13
C PHE A 200 14.93 -2.56 10.46
N SER A 201 15.69 -3.61 10.33
CA SER A 201 15.98 -4.61 11.34
C SER A 201 16.01 -4.12 12.78
N GLN A 202 15.30 -4.82 13.61
CA GLN A 202 15.54 -4.89 15.04
C GLN A 202 17.03 -5.11 15.40
N LEU A 203 17.86 -5.54 14.44
CA LEU A 203 19.27 -5.86 14.65
C LEU A 203 20.21 -4.64 14.60
N SER A 204 19.84 -3.50 14.03
CA SER A 204 20.78 -2.38 13.94
C SER A 204 20.28 -1.06 14.55
N ILE A 205 19.06 -0.64 14.28
CA ILE A 205 18.52 0.59 14.87
C ILE A 205 17.80 0.27 16.20
N PHE A 206 17.04 -0.82 16.24
CA PHE A 206 16.24 -1.20 17.39
C PHE A 206 16.93 -2.15 18.37
N SER A 207 18.06 -2.78 18.03
CA SER A 207 18.80 -3.58 19.01
C SER A 207 19.32 -2.75 20.19
N GLU A 208 19.52 -1.47 19.98
CA GLU A 208 19.88 -0.53 21.05
C GLU A 208 18.64 0.04 21.77
N LEU A 209 17.49 0.10 21.08
CA LEU A 209 16.21 0.54 21.60
C LEU A 209 15.31 -0.67 21.92
N ASN A 210 15.79 -1.59 22.75
CA ASN A 210 15.09 -2.83 23.13
C ASN A 210 13.80 -2.60 23.94
N ASN A 211 13.50 -1.38 24.30
CA ASN A 211 12.30 -0.93 25.00
C ASN A 211 11.20 -0.38 24.07
N ILE A 212 11.37 -0.44 22.73
CA ILE A 212 10.34 0.01 21.79
C ILE A 212 9.23 -1.05 21.68
N GLU A 213 8.01 -0.64 21.94
CA GLU A 213 6.81 -1.41 21.67
C GLU A 213 6.40 -1.25 20.20
N ASN A 214 6.38 -2.36 19.47
CA ASN A 214 5.93 -2.38 18.09
C ASN A 214 4.43 -2.64 18.03
N ILE A 215 3.67 -1.59 17.75
CA ILE A 215 2.19 -1.64 17.68
C ILE A 215 1.66 -1.92 16.26
N SER A 216 2.53 -2.25 15.30
CA SER A 216 2.12 -2.41 13.89
C SER A 216 1.14 -3.56 13.66
N MET A 217 1.24 -4.65 14.44
CA MET A 217 0.33 -5.81 14.38
C MET A 217 -0.53 -5.96 15.64
N ASP A 218 -0.56 -4.96 16.51
CA ASP A 218 -1.41 -4.98 17.70
C ASP A 218 -2.88 -4.72 17.32
N GLU A 219 -3.77 -5.62 17.75
CA GLU A 219 -5.21 -5.53 17.49
C GLU A 219 -5.83 -4.24 18.05
N SER A 220 -5.32 -3.73 19.19
CA SER A 220 -5.79 -2.49 19.82
C SER A 220 -5.53 -1.25 18.97
N TYR A 221 -4.56 -1.31 18.03
CA TYR A 221 -4.15 -0.25 17.15
C TYR A 221 -4.39 -0.56 15.66
N ALA A 222 -5.18 -1.62 15.37
CA ALA A 222 -5.41 -2.05 13.99
C ALA A 222 -5.91 -0.93 13.08
N ALA A 223 -6.85 -0.11 13.55
CA ALA A 223 -7.49 0.97 12.79
C ALA A 223 -6.98 2.38 13.13
N ILE A 224 -5.80 2.50 13.75
CA ILE A 224 -5.19 3.81 14.09
C ILE A 224 -4.89 4.66 12.84
N CYS A 225 -4.54 4.00 11.74
CA CYS A 225 -4.36 4.56 10.41
C CYS A 225 -5.30 3.84 9.44
N GLY A 226 -5.72 4.52 8.37
CA GLY A 226 -6.75 4.03 7.46
C GLY A 226 -8.14 4.51 7.88
N ILE A 227 -9.15 4.21 7.07
CA ILE A 227 -10.56 4.55 7.33
C ILE A 227 -11.37 3.26 7.26
N SER A 228 -12.18 2.97 8.28
CA SER A 228 -13.06 1.81 8.31
C SER A 228 -14.41 2.11 7.66
N GLU A 229 -15.14 1.08 7.24
CA GLU A 229 -16.51 1.25 6.71
C GLU A 229 -17.44 1.90 7.74
N ALA A 230 -17.28 1.57 9.03
CA ALA A 230 -18.05 2.17 10.10
C ALA A 230 -17.84 3.70 10.20
N GLU A 231 -16.60 4.16 10.00
CA GLU A 231 -16.28 5.59 9.96
C GLU A 231 -16.83 6.28 8.71
N ILE A 232 -16.81 5.63 7.56
CA ILE A 232 -17.46 6.15 6.34
C ILE A 232 -18.96 6.33 6.60
N ARG A 233 -19.63 5.32 7.13
CA ARG A 233 -21.07 5.35 7.40
C ARG A 233 -21.47 6.40 8.44
N SER A 234 -20.64 6.64 9.45
CA SER A 234 -20.93 7.58 10.54
C SER A 234 -20.47 9.01 10.26
N GLN A 235 -19.32 9.20 9.61
CA GLN A 235 -18.70 10.53 9.47
C GLN A 235 -18.72 11.07 8.02
N MET A 236 -19.01 10.21 7.02
CA MET A 236 -18.99 10.55 5.60
C MET A 236 -20.28 10.18 4.86
N LYS A 237 -21.41 10.05 5.58
CA LYS A 237 -22.68 9.66 4.99
C LYS A 237 -23.13 10.61 3.87
N GLU A 238 -23.04 11.91 4.12
CA GLU A 238 -23.42 12.95 3.14
C GLU A 238 -22.48 12.92 1.90
N ASP A 239 -21.21 12.56 2.09
CA ASP A 239 -20.23 12.42 1.01
C ASP A 239 -20.60 11.25 0.09
N VAL A 240 -21.02 10.12 0.69
CA VAL A 240 -21.54 8.94 -0.06
C VAL A 240 -22.80 9.31 -0.85
N GLU A 241 -23.74 10.04 -0.24
CA GLU A 241 -24.98 10.48 -0.89
C GLU A 241 -24.67 11.43 -2.07
N ARG A 242 -23.76 12.40 -1.91
CA ARG A 242 -23.33 13.29 -3.01
C ARG A 242 -22.66 12.53 -4.16
N LEU A 243 -21.79 11.57 -3.85
CA LEU A 243 -21.13 10.74 -4.86
C LEU A 243 -22.15 9.87 -5.61
N ALA A 244 -23.16 9.34 -4.90
CA ALA A 244 -24.25 8.57 -5.50
C ALA A 244 -25.04 9.40 -6.54
N VAL A 245 -25.41 10.62 -6.18
CA VAL A 245 -26.10 11.55 -7.09
C VAL A 245 -25.24 11.86 -8.31
N LYS A 246 -23.94 12.17 -8.10
CA LYS A 246 -23.02 12.51 -9.21
C LYS A 246 -22.82 11.37 -10.20
N LEU A 247 -22.81 10.13 -9.71
CA LEU A 247 -22.58 8.93 -10.52
C LEU A 247 -23.88 8.27 -11.02
N GLU A 248 -25.05 8.84 -10.68
CA GLU A 248 -26.37 8.30 -11.02
C GLU A 248 -26.58 6.84 -10.56
N ILE A 249 -26.07 6.52 -9.36
CA ILE A 249 -26.19 5.19 -8.72
C ILE A 249 -26.69 5.34 -7.28
N THR A 250 -27.06 4.23 -6.64
CA THR A 250 -27.50 4.25 -5.25
C THR A 250 -26.33 4.41 -4.25
N PRO A 251 -26.56 4.94 -3.04
CA PRO A 251 -25.54 4.99 -1.98
C PRO A 251 -24.96 3.60 -1.63
N GLY A 252 -25.79 2.53 -1.73
CA GLY A 252 -25.32 1.15 -1.54
C GLY A 252 -24.33 0.72 -2.61
N GLU A 253 -24.59 1.05 -3.87
CA GLU A 253 -23.66 0.76 -4.97
C GLU A 253 -22.37 1.58 -4.85
N VAL A 254 -22.43 2.83 -4.35
CA VAL A 254 -21.23 3.61 -4.05
C VAL A 254 -20.36 2.88 -3.02
N LEU A 255 -20.94 2.44 -1.90
CA LEU A 255 -20.21 1.72 -0.87
C LEU A 255 -19.57 0.43 -1.38
N LEU A 256 -20.29 -0.34 -2.22
CA LEU A 256 -19.74 -1.54 -2.86
C LEU A 256 -18.56 -1.21 -3.77
N LYS A 257 -18.67 -0.16 -4.59
CA LYS A 257 -17.58 0.28 -5.48
C LYS A 257 -16.38 0.84 -4.70
N LEU A 258 -16.62 1.59 -3.62
CA LEU A 258 -15.54 2.06 -2.74
C LEU A 258 -14.82 0.87 -2.11
N LYS A 259 -15.57 -0.14 -1.65
CA LYS A 259 -15.02 -1.36 -1.06
C LYS A 259 -14.17 -2.12 -2.08
N GLU A 260 -14.67 -2.36 -3.27
CA GLU A 260 -13.96 -3.05 -4.35
C GLU A 260 -12.64 -2.36 -4.71
N ASN A 261 -12.65 -1.03 -4.79
CA ASN A 261 -11.52 -0.26 -5.29
C ASN A 261 -10.47 0.09 -4.23
N TYR A 262 -10.87 0.39 -2.98
CA TYR A 262 -9.97 1.05 -2.01
C TYR A 262 -9.89 0.39 -0.64
N ASP A 263 -10.75 -0.60 -0.35
CA ASP A 263 -10.83 -1.31 0.94
C ASP A 263 -9.90 -2.53 0.98
N GLY A 264 -10.06 -3.33 2.04
CA GLY A 264 -9.51 -4.67 2.17
C GLY A 264 -8.13 -4.74 2.78
N TYR A 265 -7.60 -3.66 3.34
CA TYR A 265 -6.35 -3.71 4.10
C TYR A 265 -6.58 -4.20 5.53
N HIS A 266 -5.73 -5.13 5.97
CA HIS A 266 -5.59 -5.57 7.34
C HIS A 266 -4.12 -5.56 7.74
N PHE A 267 -3.84 -5.04 8.93
CA PHE A 267 -2.49 -4.99 9.51
C PHE A 267 -2.32 -5.97 10.66
N THR A 268 -3.40 -6.57 11.11
CA THR A 268 -3.50 -7.69 12.04
C THR A 268 -4.78 -8.47 11.75
N TYR A 269 -5.03 -9.58 12.44
CA TYR A 269 -6.26 -10.34 12.28
C TYR A 269 -6.64 -11.04 13.60
N PRO A 270 -7.90 -10.92 14.06
CA PRO A 270 -9.00 -10.19 13.42
C PRO A 270 -8.88 -8.68 13.51
N SER A 271 -9.33 -7.97 12.48
CA SER A 271 -9.41 -6.50 12.46
C SER A 271 -10.49 -6.05 11.46
N PRO A 272 -10.99 -4.81 11.53
CA PRO A 272 -11.86 -4.29 10.48
C PRO A 272 -11.10 -4.15 9.16
N ASP A 273 -11.82 -4.28 8.04
CA ASP A 273 -11.35 -3.84 6.72
C ASP A 273 -11.05 -2.34 6.75
N LEU A 274 -9.96 -1.93 6.12
CA LEU A 274 -9.53 -0.54 6.07
C LEU A 274 -9.36 -0.07 4.64
N TYR A 275 -9.93 1.10 4.38
CA TYR A 275 -9.74 1.85 3.13
C TYR A 275 -8.43 2.62 3.17
N ASN A 276 -7.78 2.72 2.02
CA ASN A 276 -6.68 3.67 1.84
C ASN A 276 -7.25 5.11 1.90
N PRO A 277 -6.84 5.95 2.87
CA PRO A 277 -7.41 7.29 3.02
C PRO A 277 -7.18 8.19 1.81
N PHE A 278 -6.02 8.10 1.18
CA PHE A 278 -5.66 8.94 0.05
C PHE A 278 -6.57 8.66 -1.15
N SER A 279 -6.73 7.39 -1.52
CA SER A 279 -7.58 6.99 -2.64
C SER A 279 -9.05 7.30 -2.37
N LEU A 280 -9.52 7.00 -1.16
CA LEU A 280 -10.89 7.26 -0.75
C LEU A 280 -11.25 8.75 -0.83
N LEU A 281 -10.42 9.63 -0.24
CA LEU A 281 -10.67 11.07 -0.22
C LEU A 281 -10.58 11.70 -1.61
N ASN A 282 -9.67 11.23 -2.46
CA ASN A 282 -9.61 11.67 -3.86
C ASN A 282 -10.86 11.26 -4.64
N ALA A 283 -11.39 10.05 -4.43
CA ALA A 283 -12.62 9.61 -5.10
C ALA A 283 -13.80 10.51 -4.75
N PHE A 284 -13.93 10.93 -3.49
CA PHE A 284 -14.97 11.89 -3.07
C PHE A 284 -14.71 13.29 -3.63
N ALA A 285 -13.48 13.77 -3.64
CA ALA A 285 -13.14 15.10 -4.15
C ALA A 285 -13.38 15.23 -5.66
N ASP A 286 -12.90 14.24 -6.42
CA ASP A 286 -13.07 14.21 -7.88
C ASP A 286 -14.49 13.81 -8.29
N GLY A 287 -15.20 13.08 -7.40
CA GLY A 287 -16.53 12.52 -7.67
C GLY A 287 -16.49 11.44 -8.75
N LYS A 288 -15.45 10.63 -8.77
CA LYS A 288 -15.26 9.47 -9.67
C LYS A 288 -14.34 8.44 -9.03
N PHE A 289 -14.41 7.20 -9.51
CA PHE A 289 -13.43 6.18 -9.17
C PHE A 289 -12.21 6.30 -10.06
N GLY A 290 -11.02 6.09 -9.51
CA GLY A 290 -9.75 6.19 -10.23
C GLY A 290 -8.60 5.51 -9.49
N SER A 291 -7.45 5.41 -10.14
CA SER A 291 -6.21 4.91 -9.54
C SER A 291 -5.42 6.08 -8.95
N TYR A 292 -5.58 6.34 -7.66
CA TYR A 292 -4.99 7.50 -6.99
C TYR A 292 -3.69 7.15 -6.25
N TRP A 293 -3.69 6.03 -5.53
CA TRP A 293 -2.54 5.61 -4.74
C TRP A 293 -1.34 5.28 -5.65
N PHE A 294 -1.60 4.50 -6.69
CA PHE A 294 -0.59 4.18 -7.70
C PHE A 294 -0.15 5.41 -8.49
N GLY A 295 -1.06 6.28 -8.88
CA GLY A 295 -0.76 7.55 -9.57
C GLY A 295 0.16 8.48 -8.77
N SER A 296 0.25 8.29 -7.44
CA SER A 296 1.18 9.03 -6.57
C SER A 296 2.64 8.54 -6.64
N GLY A 297 2.94 7.52 -7.43
CA GLY A 297 4.26 6.97 -7.74
C GLY A 297 4.44 5.53 -7.26
N THR A 298 4.56 4.60 -8.21
CA THR A 298 5.06 3.25 -7.94
C THR A 298 6.54 3.36 -7.61
N PRO A 299 7.02 2.81 -6.49
CA PRO A 299 8.43 2.87 -6.18
C PRO A 299 9.23 2.09 -7.23
N THR A 300 10.08 2.79 -7.99
CA THR A 300 10.95 2.17 -9.00
C THR A 300 11.77 1.01 -8.41
N TYR A 301 12.14 1.14 -7.13
CA TYR A 301 12.87 0.09 -6.42
C TYR A 301 12.07 -1.21 -6.28
N LEU A 302 10.74 -1.15 -6.11
CA LEU A 302 9.90 -2.35 -6.01
C LEU A 302 9.97 -3.16 -7.30
N ILE A 303 9.83 -2.52 -8.45
CA ILE A 303 9.91 -3.20 -9.75
C ILE A 303 11.29 -3.83 -9.94
N LYS A 304 12.37 -3.13 -9.57
CA LYS A 304 13.73 -3.69 -9.57
C LYS A 304 13.85 -4.91 -8.67
N MET A 305 13.23 -4.87 -7.47
CA MET A 305 13.27 -5.97 -6.53
C MET A 305 12.43 -7.18 -6.98
N LEU A 306 11.27 -6.97 -7.60
CA LEU A 306 10.49 -8.04 -8.24
C LEU A 306 11.34 -8.79 -9.28
N GLY A 307 12.02 -8.05 -10.16
CA GLY A 307 12.95 -8.63 -11.12
C GLY A 307 14.11 -9.39 -10.46
N LYS A 308 14.74 -8.80 -9.43
CA LYS A 308 15.86 -9.42 -8.69
C LYS A 308 15.50 -10.74 -8.03
N PHE A 309 14.28 -10.84 -7.48
CA PHE A 309 13.77 -12.06 -6.85
C PHE A 309 13.09 -13.02 -7.83
N GLY A 310 13.02 -12.67 -9.12
CA GLY A 310 12.39 -13.50 -10.15
C GLY A 310 10.89 -13.76 -9.88
N VAL A 311 10.18 -12.77 -9.34
CA VAL A 311 8.77 -12.92 -8.95
C VAL A 311 7.88 -12.65 -10.15
N ASN A 312 7.08 -13.64 -10.50
CA ASN A 312 6.07 -13.49 -11.55
C ASN A 312 4.82 -12.75 -11.02
N PRO A 313 4.13 -11.97 -11.86
CA PRO A 313 2.87 -11.32 -11.51
C PRO A 313 1.83 -12.23 -10.86
N SER A 314 1.69 -13.47 -11.38
CA SER A 314 0.76 -14.48 -10.85
C SER A 314 1.12 -15.00 -9.46
N ASP A 315 2.38 -14.87 -9.04
CA ASP A 315 2.86 -15.38 -7.75
C ASP A 315 2.67 -14.35 -6.62
N ILE A 316 2.24 -13.14 -6.95
CA ILE A 316 1.96 -12.07 -5.97
C ILE A 316 0.64 -12.34 -5.23
N GLY A 317 -0.30 -13.05 -5.88
CA GLY A 317 -1.64 -13.39 -5.36
C GLY A 317 -1.64 -14.30 -4.14
N PRO A 318 -2.75 -14.99 -3.85
CA PRO A 318 -2.97 -15.61 -2.54
C PRO A 318 -1.85 -16.55 -2.13
N LYS A 319 -1.28 -16.33 -0.93
CA LYS A 319 -0.25 -17.19 -0.34
C LYS A 319 -0.36 -17.25 1.17
N GLN A 320 0.10 -18.34 1.74
CA GLN A 320 0.14 -18.52 3.19
C GLN A 320 1.55 -18.28 3.72
N ALA A 321 1.66 -17.57 4.83
CA ALA A 321 2.94 -17.29 5.48
C ALA A 321 2.75 -17.09 7.00
N LYS A 322 3.81 -17.37 7.77
CA LYS A 322 3.89 -16.95 9.18
C LYS A 322 4.24 -15.46 9.28
N ALA A 323 3.85 -14.82 10.37
CA ALA A 323 4.23 -13.42 10.65
C ALA A 323 5.74 -13.20 10.53
N SER A 324 6.56 -14.14 11.00
CA SER A 324 8.02 -14.08 10.88
C SER A 324 8.56 -13.99 9.45
N ILE A 325 7.75 -14.29 8.44
CA ILE A 325 8.13 -14.19 7.02
C ILE A 325 7.77 -12.82 6.46
N PHE A 326 6.53 -12.37 6.58
CA PHE A 326 6.07 -11.13 5.93
C PHE A 326 6.28 -9.88 6.80
N ASP A 327 6.36 -10.05 8.10
CA ASP A 327 6.69 -8.99 9.06
C ASP A 327 8.19 -8.92 9.38
N ALA A 328 9.01 -9.62 8.59
CA ALA A 328 10.46 -9.65 8.71
C ALA A 328 11.11 -8.32 8.28
N PRO A 329 12.32 -8.02 8.77
CA PRO A 329 13.12 -6.91 8.28
C PRO A 329 13.42 -7.01 6.78
N THR A 330 13.27 -5.90 6.07
CA THR A 330 13.46 -5.88 4.60
C THR A 330 14.91 -6.01 4.17
N GLU A 331 15.88 -5.66 5.01
CA GLU A 331 17.30 -5.76 4.70
C GLU A 331 17.86 -7.19 4.73
N THR A 332 17.22 -8.08 5.51
CA THR A 332 17.59 -9.50 5.63
C THR A 332 16.64 -10.43 4.91
N MET A 333 15.72 -9.88 4.12
CA MET A 333 14.72 -10.67 3.43
C MET A 333 15.34 -11.65 2.43
N THR A 334 14.89 -12.89 2.48
CA THR A 334 15.27 -13.97 1.54
C THR A 334 14.27 -14.11 0.39
N ASN A 335 13.13 -13.44 0.51
CA ASN A 335 12.07 -13.34 -0.51
C ASN A 335 11.42 -11.96 -0.42
N ILE A 336 10.65 -11.56 -1.43
CA ILE A 336 10.09 -10.21 -1.53
C ILE A 336 8.84 -9.97 -0.66
N THR A 337 8.30 -11.01 -0.02
CA THR A 337 7.03 -10.90 0.72
C THR A 337 7.03 -9.81 1.81
N PRO A 338 8.10 -9.63 2.60
CA PRO A 338 8.16 -8.53 3.58
C PRO A 338 7.99 -7.16 2.93
N LEU A 339 8.68 -6.94 1.82
CA LEU A 339 8.61 -5.66 1.11
C LEU A 339 7.21 -5.41 0.54
N LEU A 340 6.60 -6.41 -0.09
CA LEU A 340 5.24 -6.30 -0.63
C LEU A 340 4.21 -6.00 0.46
N TYR A 341 4.28 -6.69 1.61
CA TYR A 341 3.37 -6.49 2.73
C TYR A 341 3.52 -5.11 3.37
N GLN A 342 4.74 -4.75 3.75
CA GLN A 342 5.01 -3.49 4.45
C GLN A 342 4.76 -2.27 3.56
N SER A 343 4.97 -2.40 2.24
CA SER A 343 4.65 -1.36 1.27
C SER A 343 3.17 -1.31 0.87
N GLY A 344 2.34 -2.29 1.26
CA GLY A 344 0.90 -2.30 1.03
C GLY A 344 0.44 -2.89 -0.31
N TYR A 345 1.29 -3.63 -1.01
CA TYR A 345 0.91 -4.35 -2.24
C TYR A 345 0.21 -5.67 -1.98
N ILE A 346 0.49 -6.28 -0.83
CA ILE A 346 -0.28 -7.39 -0.27
C ILE A 346 -0.66 -7.06 1.17
N THR A 347 -1.70 -7.72 1.66
CA THR A 347 -2.23 -7.53 3.01
C THR A 347 -2.69 -8.86 3.59
N ILE A 348 -2.98 -8.90 4.88
CA ILE A 348 -3.59 -10.05 5.54
C ILE A 348 -5.05 -10.15 5.10
N LYS A 349 -5.51 -11.35 4.72
CA LYS A 349 -6.91 -11.64 4.38
C LYS A 349 -7.56 -12.62 5.34
N ASP A 350 -6.78 -13.46 5.99
CA ASP A 350 -7.27 -14.46 6.94
C ASP A 350 -6.14 -14.95 7.85
N TYR A 351 -6.49 -15.58 8.96
CA TYR A 351 -5.55 -16.19 9.89
C TYR A 351 -6.06 -17.52 10.42
N ASN A 352 -5.32 -18.57 10.18
CA ASN A 352 -5.57 -19.90 10.71
C ASN A 352 -4.81 -20.07 12.04
N LYS A 353 -5.55 -19.98 13.16
CA LYS A 353 -4.98 -20.10 14.52
C LYS A 353 -4.34 -21.46 14.81
N ILE A 354 -4.82 -22.54 14.17
CA ILE A 354 -4.30 -23.91 14.41
C ILE A 354 -2.93 -24.08 13.79
N LEU A 355 -2.75 -23.53 12.59
CA LEU A 355 -1.51 -23.66 11.82
C LEU A 355 -0.54 -22.49 12.06
N ASP A 356 -0.99 -21.43 12.74
CA ASP A 356 -0.26 -20.16 12.87
C ASP A 356 0.14 -19.60 11.50
N LEU A 357 -0.82 -19.59 10.55
CA LEU A 357 -0.62 -19.15 9.17
C LEU A 357 -1.59 -18.04 8.81
N TYR A 358 -1.06 -16.96 8.28
CA TYR A 358 -1.81 -15.88 7.66
C TYR A 358 -1.98 -16.13 6.17
N THR A 359 -3.14 -15.84 5.64
CA THR A 359 -3.38 -15.76 4.18
C THR A 359 -3.14 -14.33 3.75
N LEU A 360 -2.24 -14.14 2.80
CA LEU A 360 -1.87 -12.85 2.22
C LEU A 360 -2.37 -12.77 0.79
N ASP A 361 -2.94 -11.62 0.39
CA ASP A 361 -3.34 -11.36 -1.00
C ASP A 361 -3.28 -9.85 -1.30
N ILE A 362 -3.45 -9.48 -2.56
CA ILE A 362 -3.58 -8.09 -3.00
C ILE A 362 -4.83 -7.47 -2.35
N PRO A 363 -4.75 -6.27 -1.76
CA PRO A 363 -5.84 -5.72 -0.97
C PRO A 363 -7.12 -5.47 -1.79
N ASN A 364 -7.01 -4.85 -2.96
CA ASN A 364 -8.15 -4.38 -3.74
C ASN A 364 -7.82 -4.22 -5.22
N LYS A 365 -8.82 -3.76 -5.97
CA LYS A 365 -8.75 -3.58 -7.43
C LYS A 365 -7.74 -2.50 -7.83
N GLU A 366 -7.68 -1.35 -7.13
CA GLU A 366 -6.73 -0.29 -7.44
C GLU A 366 -5.29 -0.79 -7.41
N VAL A 367 -4.92 -1.51 -6.34
CA VAL A 367 -3.55 -2.04 -6.18
C VAL A 367 -3.24 -3.10 -7.23
N ARG A 368 -4.20 -3.99 -7.51
CA ARG A 368 -4.04 -5.02 -8.54
C ARG A 368 -3.77 -4.40 -9.91
N LEU A 369 -4.61 -3.46 -10.32
CA LEU A 369 -4.49 -2.79 -11.61
C LEU A 369 -3.18 -2.03 -11.73
N GLY A 370 -2.88 -1.16 -10.77
CA GLY A 370 -1.65 -0.38 -10.80
C GLY A 370 -0.39 -1.25 -10.82
N LEU A 371 -0.40 -2.38 -10.07
CA LEU A 371 0.72 -3.31 -10.10
C LEU A 371 0.89 -3.95 -11.47
N MET A 372 -0.21 -4.39 -12.11
CA MET A 372 -0.17 -4.97 -13.46
C MET A 372 0.27 -3.95 -14.52
N GLU A 373 -0.21 -2.71 -14.44
CA GLU A 373 0.27 -1.61 -15.31
C GLU A 373 1.77 -1.37 -15.15
N SER A 374 2.27 -1.38 -13.92
CA SER A 374 3.70 -1.17 -13.65
C SER A 374 4.58 -2.33 -14.12
N LEU A 375 4.03 -3.53 -14.22
CA LEU A 375 4.75 -4.72 -14.68
C LEU A 375 4.66 -4.91 -16.20
N LEU A 376 3.62 -4.37 -16.84
CA LEU A 376 3.38 -4.53 -18.28
C LEU A 376 4.61 -4.20 -19.14
N PRO A 377 5.36 -3.10 -18.90
CA PRO A 377 6.55 -2.78 -19.69
C PRO A 377 7.63 -3.87 -19.69
N ASN A 378 7.71 -4.67 -18.64
CA ASN A 378 8.69 -5.76 -18.55
C ASN A 378 8.39 -6.91 -19.52
N TYR A 379 7.15 -6.98 -20.02
CA TYR A 379 6.68 -8.04 -20.91
C TYR A 379 6.54 -7.59 -22.36
N VAL A 380 6.19 -6.32 -22.58
CA VAL A 380 5.92 -5.78 -23.90
C VAL A 380 6.92 -4.70 -24.33
N GLY A 381 7.82 -4.27 -23.46
CA GLY A 381 8.85 -3.27 -23.76
C GLY A 381 8.25 -1.96 -24.28
N ASN A 382 8.71 -1.52 -25.46
CA ASN A 382 8.28 -0.27 -26.09
C ASN A 382 6.83 -0.29 -26.60
N GLU A 383 6.19 -1.47 -26.70
CA GLU A 383 4.80 -1.65 -27.13
C GLU A 383 3.78 -1.40 -26.01
N THR A 384 4.21 -0.77 -24.90
CA THR A 384 3.33 -0.50 -23.74
C THR A 384 2.09 0.34 -24.07
N PRO A 385 2.17 1.44 -24.85
CA PRO A 385 0.99 2.23 -25.22
C PRO A 385 0.02 1.43 -26.09
N GLU A 386 0.53 0.63 -27.02
CA GLU A 386 -0.24 -0.25 -27.89
C GLU A 386 -0.92 -1.35 -27.08
N ALA A 387 -0.24 -1.93 -26.07
CA ALA A 387 -0.80 -2.93 -25.18
C ALA A 387 -1.98 -2.38 -24.37
N THR A 388 -1.84 -1.17 -23.82
CA THR A 388 -2.91 -0.52 -23.05
C THR A 388 -4.14 -0.23 -23.93
N THR A 389 -3.90 0.27 -25.13
CA THR A 389 -4.94 0.53 -26.14
C THR A 389 -5.60 -0.77 -26.59
N MET A 390 -4.83 -1.82 -26.79
CA MET A 390 -5.31 -3.15 -27.16
C MET A 390 -6.25 -3.72 -26.09
N VAL A 391 -5.89 -3.60 -24.81
CA VAL A 391 -6.76 -4.06 -23.70
C VAL A 391 -8.13 -3.37 -23.72
N ALA A 392 -8.17 -2.06 -24.01
CA ALA A 392 -9.43 -1.32 -24.11
C ALA A 392 -10.30 -1.80 -25.29
N TYR A 393 -9.72 -2.03 -26.46
CA TYR A 393 -10.45 -2.58 -27.61
C TYR A 393 -10.83 -4.04 -27.43
N LEU A 394 -10.00 -4.83 -26.76
CA LEU A 394 -10.32 -6.22 -26.40
C LEU A 394 -11.62 -6.26 -25.57
N PHE A 395 -11.71 -5.38 -24.56
CA PHE A 395 -12.94 -5.24 -23.79
C PHE A 395 -14.13 -4.80 -24.64
N TYR A 396 -13.94 -3.83 -25.54
CA TYR A 396 -15.01 -3.33 -26.41
C TYR A 396 -15.59 -4.46 -27.29
N ASP A 397 -14.73 -5.28 -27.90
CA ASP A 397 -15.14 -6.41 -28.72
C ASP A 397 -15.91 -7.47 -27.86
N ILE A 398 -15.37 -7.79 -26.67
CA ILE A 398 -16.02 -8.72 -25.73
C ILE A 398 -17.39 -8.22 -25.28
N GLN A 399 -17.51 -6.93 -24.96
CA GLN A 399 -18.78 -6.33 -24.52
C GLN A 399 -19.85 -6.38 -25.60
N ASN A 400 -19.46 -6.27 -26.86
CA ASN A 400 -20.34 -6.40 -28.01
C ASN A 400 -20.66 -7.86 -28.40
N GLY A 401 -20.13 -8.84 -27.66
CA GLY A 401 -20.34 -10.27 -27.93
C GLY A 401 -19.49 -10.81 -29.07
N ASP A 402 -18.51 -10.03 -29.56
CA ASP A 402 -17.62 -10.39 -30.65
C ASP A 402 -16.27 -10.93 -30.12
N MET A 403 -16.33 -12.12 -29.54
CA MET A 403 -15.16 -12.79 -28.98
C MET A 403 -14.12 -13.15 -30.08
N ASP A 404 -14.57 -13.43 -31.29
CA ASP A 404 -13.66 -13.76 -32.41
C ASP A 404 -12.78 -12.56 -32.79
N SER A 405 -13.38 -11.37 -32.91
CA SER A 405 -12.61 -10.13 -33.15
C SER A 405 -11.68 -9.82 -31.97
N ALA A 406 -12.11 -10.04 -30.74
CA ALA A 406 -11.27 -9.88 -29.55
C ALA A 406 -10.01 -10.77 -29.63
N LEU A 407 -10.18 -12.05 -29.98
CA LEU A 407 -9.04 -12.99 -30.06
C LEU A 407 -8.14 -12.70 -31.26
N ARG A 408 -8.69 -12.26 -32.41
CA ARG A 408 -7.87 -11.79 -33.56
C ARG A 408 -7.04 -10.57 -33.21
N ARG A 409 -7.60 -9.63 -32.45
CA ARG A 409 -6.89 -8.46 -31.96
C ARG A 409 -5.74 -8.84 -31.03
N LEU A 410 -6.00 -9.73 -30.09
CA LEU A 410 -5.00 -10.27 -29.19
C LEU A 410 -3.88 -10.99 -29.96
N GLN A 411 -4.24 -11.83 -30.95
CA GLN A 411 -3.31 -12.53 -31.83
C GLN A 411 -2.41 -11.54 -32.59
N ALA A 412 -3.01 -10.51 -33.20
CA ALA A 412 -2.27 -9.48 -33.93
C ALA A 412 -1.29 -8.72 -33.02
N PHE A 413 -1.74 -8.32 -31.84
CA PHE A 413 -0.88 -7.61 -30.87
C PHE A 413 0.29 -8.48 -30.43
N LEU A 414 0.05 -9.72 -30.03
CA LEU A 414 1.11 -10.61 -29.56
C LEU A 414 2.17 -10.88 -30.64
N SER A 415 1.80 -10.85 -31.91
CA SER A 415 2.75 -10.97 -33.02
C SER A 415 3.70 -9.78 -33.13
N THR A 416 3.38 -8.64 -32.52
CA THR A 416 4.25 -7.44 -32.51
C THR A 416 5.18 -7.40 -31.31
N VAL A 417 4.88 -8.18 -30.25
CA VAL A 417 5.71 -8.21 -29.04
C VAL A 417 7.05 -8.88 -29.35
N PRO A 418 8.18 -8.18 -29.15
CA PRO A 418 9.49 -8.75 -29.45
C PRO A 418 9.77 -10.00 -28.62
N TYR A 419 10.33 -11.01 -29.26
CA TYR A 419 10.85 -12.17 -28.56
C TYR A 419 12.03 -11.74 -27.68
N CYS A 420 11.87 -11.82 -26.36
CA CYS A 420 12.98 -11.51 -25.44
C CYS A 420 13.88 -12.74 -25.32
N ASP A 421 15.05 -12.71 -25.93
CA ASP A 421 16.06 -13.79 -25.98
C ASP A 421 16.55 -14.31 -24.61
N ASN A 422 16.19 -13.62 -23.52
CA ASN A 422 16.69 -13.94 -22.18
C ASN A 422 15.76 -14.80 -21.32
N THR A 423 14.62 -15.21 -21.82
CA THR A 423 13.69 -16.02 -21.03
C THR A 423 13.41 -17.33 -21.75
N LYS A 424 13.91 -18.42 -21.20
CA LYS A 424 13.45 -19.79 -21.54
C LYS A 424 11.96 -19.86 -21.24
N TYR A 425 11.04 -19.92 -22.29
CA TYR A 425 9.88 -20.02 -21.68
C TYR A 425 8.43 -19.99 -22.04
N GLU A 426 7.81 -21.08 -21.76
CA GLU A 426 6.40 -21.26 -21.43
C GLU A 426 5.88 -20.20 -20.43
N GLY A 427 6.71 -19.81 -19.45
CA GLY A 427 6.33 -18.89 -18.39
C GLY A 427 6.11 -17.43 -18.82
N HIS A 428 6.84 -16.89 -19.79
CA HIS A 428 6.74 -15.48 -20.19
C HIS A 428 5.34 -15.13 -20.72
N TYR A 429 4.84 -15.90 -21.67
CA TYR A 429 3.54 -15.67 -22.28
C TYR A 429 2.39 -15.91 -21.29
N GLN A 430 2.53 -16.89 -20.41
CA GLN A 430 1.56 -17.13 -19.34
C GLN A 430 1.45 -15.88 -18.42
N GLN A 431 2.57 -15.27 -18.08
CA GLN A 431 2.57 -14.04 -17.27
C GLN A 431 2.03 -12.84 -18.05
N LEU A 432 2.37 -12.70 -19.33
CA LEU A 432 1.81 -11.66 -20.19
C LEU A 432 0.29 -11.75 -20.29
N PHE A 433 -0.26 -12.95 -20.50
CA PHE A 433 -1.70 -13.18 -20.49
C PHE A 433 -2.32 -12.84 -19.13
N TYR A 434 -1.66 -13.25 -18.04
CA TYR A 434 -2.12 -12.92 -16.70
C TYR A 434 -2.21 -11.39 -16.51
N VAL A 435 -1.21 -10.63 -16.94
CA VAL A 435 -1.20 -9.18 -16.88
C VAL A 435 -2.31 -8.57 -17.75
N ILE A 436 -2.40 -8.97 -19.02
CA ILE A 436 -3.41 -8.46 -19.98
C ILE A 436 -4.83 -8.72 -19.46
N PHE A 437 -5.14 -9.97 -19.08
CA PHE A 437 -6.48 -10.30 -18.58
C PHE A 437 -6.77 -9.65 -17.22
N SER A 438 -5.77 -9.49 -16.36
CA SER A 438 -5.94 -8.74 -15.11
C SER A 438 -6.27 -7.26 -15.36
N LEU A 439 -5.68 -6.64 -16.38
CA LEU A 439 -5.98 -5.26 -16.77
C LEU A 439 -7.41 -5.08 -17.32
N LEU A 440 -8.02 -6.11 -17.87
CA LEU A 440 -9.44 -6.06 -18.26
C LEU A 440 -10.37 -5.78 -17.06
N SER A 441 -9.92 -6.02 -15.82
CA SER A 441 -10.69 -5.67 -14.63
C SER A 441 -10.99 -4.17 -14.47
N TYR A 442 -10.34 -3.29 -15.24
CA TYR A 442 -10.76 -1.90 -15.38
C TYR A 442 -12.21 -1.76 -15.87
N TYR A 443 -12.63 -2.66 -16.75
CA TYR A 443 -13.84 -2.53 -17.52
C TYR A 443 -14.92 -3.51 -17.11
N VAL A 444 -14.52 -4.69 -16.60
CA VAL A 444 -15.41 -5.83 -16.42
C VAL A 444 -15.01 -6.64 -15.18
N ASP A 445 -15.97 -7.35 -14.61
CA ASP A 445 -15.70 -8.30 -13.52
C ASP A 445 -15.00 -9.54 -14.08
N ILE A 446 -13.77 -9.80 -13.61
CA ILE A 446 -12.90 -10.84 -14.15
C ILE A 446 -12.08 -11.53 -13.05
N GLU A 447 -12.00 -12.83 -13.12
CA GLU A 447 -11.13 -13.66 -12.30
C GLU A 447 -10.11 -14.39 -13.19
N VAL A 448 -8.83 -14.23 -12.90
CA VAL A 448 -7.73 -14.84 -13.66
C VAL A 448 -6.93 -15.77 -12.74
N ARG A 449 -6.72 -17.00 -13.18
CA ARG A 449 -5.90 -18.01 -12.49
C ARG A 449 -4.86 -18.58 -13.44
N THR A 450 -3.68 -18.89 -12.92
CA THR A 450 -2.56 -19.41 -13.72
C THR A 450 -2.00 -20.72 -13.16
N PRO A 451 -2.77 -21.84 -13.20
CA PRO A 451 -2.20 -23.15 -12.92
C PRO A 451 -1.10 -23.47 -13.95
N ARG A 452 -0.17 -24.39 -13.62
CA ARG A 452 0.94 -24.77 -14.49
C ARG A 452 0.50 -25.03 -15.93
N GLY A 453 1.12 -24.32 -16.90
CA GLY A 453 0.92 -24.52 -18.34
C GLY A 453 -0.43 -24.06 -18.88
N ARG A 454 -1.19 -23.23 -18.15
CA ARG A 454 -2.49 -22.72 -18.58
C ARG A 454 -2.89 -21.41 -17.91
N VAL A 455 -3.84 -20.71 -18.49
CA VAL A 455 -4.52 -19.56 -17.89
C VAL A 455 -6.02 -19.82 -17.94
N ASP A 456 -6.67 -19.80 -16.77
CA ASP A 456 -8.12 -19.93 -16.63
C ASP A 456 -8.69 -18.52 -16.37
N VAL A 457 -9.69 -18.11 -17.14
CA VAL A 457 -10.32 -16.78 -17.01
C VAL A 457 -11.84 -16.95 -16.93
N VAL A 458 -12.44 -16.32 -15.92
CA VAL A 458 -13.91 -16.15 -15.84
C VAL A 458 -14.20 -14.67 -15.94
N LEU A 459 -14.94 -14.25 -16.97
CA LEU A 459 -15.22 -12.85 -17.27
C LEU A 459 -16.73 -12.66 -17.36
N ARG A 460 -17.27 -11.71 -16.61
CA ARG A 460 -18.71 -11.39 -16.56
C ARG A 460 -18.97 -10.03 -17.16
N THR A 461 -19.70 -10.00 -18.28
CA THR A 461 -20.30 -8.78 -18.83
C THR A 461 -21.73 -8.59 -18.30
N LYS A 462 -22.39 -7.50 -18.72
CA LYS A 462 -23.81 -7.29 -18.39
C LYS A 462 -24.75 -8.36 -18.97
N THR A 463 -24.34 -9.02 -20.04
CA THR A 463 -25.19 -9.91 -20.83
C THR A 463 -24.70 -11.36 -20.90
N THR A 464 -23.43 -11.62 -20.59
CA THR A 464 -22.79 -12.91 -20.88
C THR A 464 -21.71 -13.20 -19.84
N LEU A 465 -21.60 -14.47 -19.45
CA LEU A 465 -20.47 -15.01 -18.70
C LEU A 465 -19.55 -15.79 -19.64
N TYR A 466 -18.33 -15.35 -19.78
CA TYR A 466 -17.30 -16.06 -20.54
C TYR A 466 -16.43 -16.90 -19.60
N VAL A 467 -16.25 -18.18 -19.97
CA VAL A 467 -15.31 -19.08 -19.32
C VAL A 467 -14.25 -19.44 -20.33
N MET A 468 -13.02 -18.99 -20.09
CA MET A 468 -11.92 -19.11 -21.03
C MET A 468 -10.84 -20.02 -20.43
N GLU A 469 -10.29 -20.89 -21.22
CA GLU A 469 -9.10 -21.69 -20.89
C GLU A 469 -8.07 -21.54 -22.01
N LEU A 470 -6.87 -21.10 -21.65
CA LEU A 470 -5.75 -20.96 -22.54
C LEU A 470 -4.70 -22.01 -22.20
N LYS A 471 -4.28 -22.75 -23.21
CA LYS A 471 -3.19 -23.74 -23.13
C LYS A 471 -2.01 -23.34 -24.02
N LEU A 472 -0.85 -23.78 -23.61
CA LEU A 472 0.39 -23.60 -24.34
C LEU A 472 0.69 -24.86 -25.17
N ASP A 473 0.98 -24.70 -26.48
CA ASP A 473 1.43 -25.76 -27.39
C ASP A 473 0.54 -27.02 -27.36
N LYS A 474 -0.76 -26.79 -27.26
CA LYS A 474 -1.81 -27.80 -27.29
C LYS A 474 -2.78 -27.50 -28.44
N THR A 475 -3.97 -28.05 -28.40
CA THR A 475 -5.06 -27.72 -29.32
C THR A 475 -6.16 -26.97 -28.58
N ALA A 476 -6.94 -26.16 -29.31
CA ALA A 476 -8.14 -25.56 -28.75
C ALA A 476 -9.15 -26.62 -28.28
N GLY A 477 -9.23 -27.76 -28.99
CA GLY A 477 -10.05 -28.88 -28.57
C GLY A 477 -9.68 -29.47 -27.21
N GLU A 478 -8.38 -29.66 -26.90
CA GLU A 478 -7.93 -30.09 -25.56
C GLU A 478 -8.26 -29.06 -24.45
N ALA A 479 -8.24 -27.79 -24.77
CA ALA A 479 -8.68 -26.76 -23.85
C ALA A 479 -10.20 -26.81 -23.64
N MET A 480 -10.98 -27.01 -24.70
CA MET A 480 -12.44 -27.14 -24.63
C MET A 480 -12.87 -28.38 -23.82
N GLU A 481 -12.23 -29.54 -24.05
CA GLU A 481 -12.47 -30.74 -23.24
C GLU A 481 -12.25 -30.43 -21.74
N GLN A 482 -11.25 -29.67 -21.38
CA GLN A 482 -10.98 -29.34 -19.98
C GLN A 482 -12.02 -28.41 -19.40
N ILE A 483 -12.52 -27.41 -20.17
CA ILE A 483 -13.65 -26.55 -19.75
C ILE A 483 -14.86 -27.44 -19.45
N ASN A 484 -15.14 -28.44 -20.31
CA ASN A 484 -16.25 -29.33 -20.16
C ASN A 484 -16.10 -30.26 -18.94
N LEU A 485 -14.90 -30.81 -18.70
CA LEU A 485 -14.60 -31.65 -17.54
C LEU A 485 -14.77 -30.91 -16.20
N LYS A 486 -14.46 -29.62 -16.15
CA LYS A 486 -14.61 -28.77 -14.94
C LYS A 486 -16.06 -28.37 -14.68
N ASN A 487 -16.95 -28.64 -15.64
CA ASN A 487 -18.39 -28.33 -15.60
C ASN A 487 -18.71 -26.90 -15.15
N TYR A 488 -17.98 -25.92 -15.67
CA TYR A 488 -18.17 -24.51 -15.37
C TYR A 488 -19.61 -24.01 -15.57
N PRO A 489 -20.36 -24.40 -16.62
CA PRO A 489 -21.73 -23.95 -16.80
C PRO A 489 -22.65 -24.27 -15.62
N GLU A 490 -22.54 -25.46 -15.01
CA GLU A 490 -23.32 -25.80 -13.81
C GLU A 490 -22.90 -24.96 -12.59
N ARG A 491 -21.60 -24.73 -12.41
CA ARG A 491 -21.09 -23.92 -11.29
C ARG A 491 -21.60 -22.48 -11.30
N PHE A 492 -21.89 -21.96 -12.50
CA PHE A 492 -22.36 -20.58 -12.69
C PHE A 492 -23.84 -20.49 -13.11
N SER A 493 -24.58 -21.60 -13.11
CA SER A 493 -26.00 -21.64 -13.50
C SER A 493 -26.89 -20.66 -12.71
N LEU A 494 -26.52 -20.36 -11.48
CA LEU A 494 -27.24 -19.40 -10.62
C LEU A 494 -27.01 -17.94 -10.97
N CYS A 495 -26.07 -17.59 -11.86
CA CYS A 495 -25.80 -16.21 -12.22
C CYS A 495 -26.82 -15.61 -13.20
N GLY A 496 -27.69 -16.44 -13.81
CA GLY A 496 -28.75 -15.99 -14.71
C GLY A 496 -28.28 -15.45 -16.08
N LEU A 497 -26.96 -15.56 -16.38
CA LEU A 497 -26.39 -15.13 -17.66
C LEU A 497 -26.10 -16.34 -18.56
N PRO A 498 -26.23 -16.20 -19.89
CA PRO A 498 -25.74 -17.21 -20.82
C PRO A 498 -24.24 -17.38 -20.67
N VAL A 499 -23.77 -18.64 -20.69
CA VAL A 499 -22.35 -18.99 -20.57
C VAL A 499 -21.77 -19.22 -21.96
N VAL A 500 -20.65 -18.59 -22.26
CA VAL A 500 -19.87 -18.82 -23.49
C VAL A 500 -18.52 -19.40 -23.08
N LYS A 501 -18.20 -20.56 -23.64
CA LYS A 501 -16.91 -21.24 -23.45
C LYS A 501 -15.95 -20.78 -24.54
N VAL A 502 -14.71 -20.48 -24.15
CA VAL A 502 -13.68 -20.01 -25.07
C VAL A 502 -12.41 -20.79 -24.80
N ALA A 503 -12.06 -21.68 -25.70
CA ALA A 503 -10.85 -22.46 -25.64
C ALA A 503 -9.78 -21.82 -26.55
N ILE A 504 -8.57 -21.59 -26.02
CA ILE A 504 -7.51 -20.87 -26.71
C ILE A 504 -6.24 -21.71 -26.66
N ASN A 505 -5.62 -21.93 -27.81
CA ASN A 505 -4.28 -22.46 -27.91
C ASN A 505 -3.30 -21.31 -28.17
N PHE A 506 -2.20 -21.29 -27.45
CA PHE A 506 -1.07 -20.40 -27.71
C PHE A 506 0.06 -21.20 -28.34
N ASP A 507 0.55 -20.71 -29.49
CA ASP A 507 1.67 -21.27 -30.24
C ASP A 507 2.97 -20.55 -29.80
N SER A 508 3.79 -21.24 -29.01
CA SER A 508 5.03 -20.66 -28.46
C SER A 508 6.11 -20.47 -29.53
N GLU A 509 6.08 -21.24 -30.64
CA GLU A 509 7.04 -21.04 -31.75
C GLU A 509 6.75 -19.76 -32.51
N ARG A 510 5.47 -19.42 -32.67
CA ARG A 510 5.03 -18.18 -33.33
C ARG A 510 4.90 -17.00 -32.37
N GLY A 511 4.93 -17.25 -31.08
CA GLY A 511 4.78 -16.22 -30.06
C GLY A 511 3.40 -15.56 -30.02
N THR A 512 2.34 -16.26 -30.44
CA THR A 512 1.00 -15.69 -30.55
C THR A 512 -0.10 -16.73 -30.32
N VAL A 513 -1.35 -16.26 -30.27
CA VAL A 513 -2.53 -17.16 -30.27
C VAL A 513 -2.54 -17.94 -31.59
N GLY A 514 -2.59 -19.26 -31.50
CA GLY A 514 -2.68 -20.18 -32.64
C GLY A 514 -4.12 -20.31 -33.12
N ASP A 515 -4.83 -21.26 -32.55
CA ASP A 515 -6.24 -21.55 -32.84
C ASP A 515 -7.11 -21.34 -31.59
N TRP A 516 -8.41 -21.16 -31.80
CA TRP A 516 -9.40 -21.07 -30.72
C TRP A 516 -10.74 -21.64 -31.12
N GLU A 517 -11.51 -22.08 -30.14
CA GLU A 517 -12.88 -22.54 -30.29
C GLU A 517 -13.79 -21.76 -29.35
N ILE A 518 -14.98 -21.40 -29.85
CA ILE A 518 -16.01 -20.68 -29.10
C ILE A 518 -17.30 -21.50 -29.14
N GLU A 519 -17.79 -21.88 -27.97
CA GLU A 519 -19.04 -22.65 -27.82
C GLU A 519 -20.02 -21.84 -26.97
N LYS A 520 -21.23 -21.60 -27.49
CA LYS A 520 -22.33 -21.00 -26.76
C LYS A 520 -23.04 -22.08 -25.98
N GLY A 521 -23.07 -21.97 -24.65
CA GLY A 521 -23.77 -22.90 -23.76
C GLY A 521 -25.27 -22.65 -23.69
#